data_5aeb7cd9fef55af9061ddce43c20de54
#
_entry.id   5aeb7cd9fef55af9061ddce43c20de54
#
_cell.length_a   1.000
_cell.length_b   1.000
_cell.length_c   1.000
_cell.angle_alpha   90.00
_cell.angle_beta   90.00
_cell.angle_gamma   90.00
#
_symmetry.space_group_name_H-M   'P 1'
#
loop_
_entity.id
_entity.type
_entity.pdbx_description
1 polymer ?
#
loop_
_entity_poly.entity_id
_entity_poly.type
_entity_poly.pdbx_seq_one_letter_code
_entity_poly.pdbx_strand_id
1 'polypeptide(L)'
;RQAIADAGLSGVPRHRVEPARYVGMLEAHIEQGDWLESQDLHIGVVTSIVAIWQYKIVFEGVQNHAGTTRMAIRKDAGVALRRFCQRVEERFPEVCGERSVWTVGQISMEPGAPSIIPGRAEMILQFRDDDMETLLRLEATVRELVAEANAAGPCKASWETTNQNKPALMDQSIQSALDAGGAVYAPGKHAR
;
A
#
# COMPACT_ATOMS: atom_id res chain seq x y z
N ARG A 1 0.46 -28.10 5.34
CA ARG A 1 0.89 -29.29 6.12
C ARG A 1 1.73 -30.21 5.24
N GLN A 2 1.31 -30.49 3.99
CA GLN A 2 2.05 -31.39 3.09
C GLN A 2 3.50 -30.91 2.86
N ALA A 3 3.74 -29.63 2.56
CA ALA A 3 5.08 -29.08 2.35
C ALA A 3 6.03 -29.24 3.56
N ILE A 4 5.51 -29.26 4.78
CA ILE A 4 6.28 -29.53 6.00
C ILE A 4 6.70 -31.00 6.06
N ALA A 5 5.79 -31.90 5.66
CA ALA A 5 6.06 -33.33 5.58
C ALA A 5 7.10 -33.64 4.49
N ASP A 6 6.94 -33.05 3.31
CA ASP A 6 7.85 -33.21 2.17
C ASP A 6 9.27 -32.69 2.47
N ALA A 7 9.37 -31.67 3.30
CA ALA A 7 10.64 -31.14 3.81
C ALA A 7 11.24 -31.97 4.98
N GLY A 8 10.63 -33.07 5.38
CA GLY A 8 11.08 -33.92 6.50
C GLY A 8 10.96 -33.25 7.89
N LEU A 9 10.14 -32.20 8.01
CA LEU A 9 9.98 -31.41 9.23
C LEU A 9 8.75 -31.80 10.06
N SER A 10 8.03 -32.86 9.67
CA SER A 10 6.89 -33.38 10.45
C SER A 10 7.34 -33.88 11.82
N GLY A 11 6.72 -33.35 12.87
CA GLY A 11 7.05 -33.71 14.26
C GLY A 11 8.31 -33.05 14.82
N VAL A 12 9.05 -32.26 14.01
CA VAL A 12 10.20 -31.49 14.50
C VAL A 12 9.69 -30.32 15.35
N PRO A 13 10.18 -30.16 16.60
CA PRO A 13 9.80 -29.04 17.44
C PRO A 13 10.11 -27.70 16.75
N ARG A 14 9.16 -26.76 16.81
CA ARG A 14 9.38 -25.43 16.25
C ARG A 14 10.34 -24.64 17.16
N HIS A 15 11.54 -24.40 16.69
CA HIS A 15 12.46 -23.47 17.34
C HIS A 15 12.05 -22.04 17.07
N ARG A 16 11.99 -21.22 18.11
CA ARG A 16 11.80 -19.79 18.02
C ARG A 16 13.12 -19.08 18.28
N VAL A 17 13.35 -18.02 17.55
CA VAL A 17 14.45 -17.09 17.86
C VAL A 17 14.14 -16.43 19.21
N GLU A 18 15.11 -16.45 20.11
CA GLU A 18 15.05 -15.77 21.41
C GLU A 18 15.74 -14.40 21.27
N PRO A 19 14.99 -13.29 21.12
CA PRO A 19 15.61 -11.98 20.81
C PRO A 19 16.71 -11.55 21.79
N ALA A 20 16.58 -11.91 23.08
CA ALA A 20 17.56 -11.58 24.11
C ALA A 20 18.96 -12.21 23.92
N ARG A 21 19.09 -13.19 23.01
CA ARG A 21 20.38 -13.83 22.69
C ARG A 21 21.16 -13.11 21.59
N TYR A 22 20.60 -12.08 20.97
CA TYR A 22 21.16 -11.41 19.81
C TYR A 22 21.24 -9.89 20.07
N VAL A 23 22.30 -9.27 19.60
CA VAL A 23 22.45 -7.81 19.64
C VAL A 23 21.55 -7.13 18.61
N GLY A 24 21.32 -7.78 17.49
CA GLY A 24 20.48 -7.31 16.40
C GLY A 24 20.42 -8.30 15.25
N MET A 25 19.73 -7.92 14.19
CA MET A 25 19.65 -8.64 12.92
C MET A 25 20.11 -7.70 11.80
N LEU A 26 20.93 -8.21 10.90
CA LEU A 26 21.34 -7.55 9.68
C LEU A 26 20.85 -8.35 8.49
N GLU A 27 20.34 -7.67 7.49
CA GLU A 27 19.90 -8.26 6.24
C GLU A 27 20.49 -7.49 5.08
N ALA A 28 21.23 -8.18 4.19
CA ALA A 28 21.65 -7.63 2.93
C ALA A 28 20.53 -7.89 1.90
N HIS A 29 20.03 -6.82 1.32
CA HIS A 29 18.89 -6.88 0.40
C HIS A 29 19.19 -6.10 -0.88
N ILE A 30 18.67 -6.54 -2.01
CA ILE A 30 18.65 -5.73 -3.23
C ILE A 30 17.66 -4.58 -3.03
N GLU A 31 17.92 -3.42 -3.64
CA GLU A 31 17.06 -2.24 -3.48
C GLU A 31 15.62 -2.47 -3.94
N GLN A 32 15.41 -3.24 -4.99
CA GLN A 32 14.13 -3.42 -5.68
C GLN A 32 13.52 -2.08 -6.17
N GLY A 33 14.39 -1.14 -6.51
CA GLY A 33 14.08 0.20 -6.99
C GLY A 33 15.23 0.72 -7.85
N ASP A 34 15.22 2.00 -8.17
CA ASP A 34 16.18 2.66 -9.05
C ASP A 34 16.93 3.84 -8.39
N TRP A 35 16.66 4.09 -7.10
CA TRP A 35 17.18 5.29 -6.44
C TRP A 35 18.71 5.28 -6.32
N LEU A 36 19.31 4.16 -5.89
CA LEU A 36 20.77 4.04 -5.78
C LEU A 36 21.42 4.18 -7.15
N GLU A 37 20.89 3.53 -8.18
CA GLU A 37 21.40 3.61 -9.55
C GLU A 37 21.29 5.04 -10.08
N SER A 38 20.15 5.72 -9.87
CA SER A 38 19.92 7.10 -10.32
C SER A 38 20.88 8.11 -9.69
N GLN A 39 21.45 7.81 -8.52
CA GLN A 39 22.44 8.62 -7.81
C GLN A 39 23.87 8.13 -8.00
N ASP A 40 24.10 7.12 -8.86
CA ASP A 40 25.41 6.47 -9.03
C ASP A 40 25.99 5.93 -7.70
N LEU A 41 25.10 5.35 -6.85
CA LEU A 41 25.45 4.78 -5.56
C LEU A 41 25.43 3.24 -5.63
N HIS A 42 26.27 2.59 -4.82
CA HIS A 42 26.40 1.13 -4.78
C HIS A 42 25.79 0.53 -3.51
N ILE A 43 25.73 1.29 -2.42
CA ILE A 43 25.28 0.83 -1.11
C ILE A 43 24.31 1.87 -0.51
N GLY A 44 23.20 1.39 0.02
CA GLY A 44 22.28 2.17 0.84
C GLY A 44 22.19 1.61 2.25
N VAL A 45 22.39 2.44 3.27
CA VAL A 45 22.11 2.08 4.65
C VAL A 45 20.66 2.43 4.96
N VAL A 46 19.83 1.40 5.12
CA VAL A 46 18.40 1.58 5.37
C VAL A 46 18.17 2.22 6.73
N THR A 47 17.44 3.32 6.76
CA THR A 47 17.11 4.07 7.99
C THR A 47 15.75 3.73 8.55
N SER A 48 14.81 3.31 7.68
CA SER A 48 13.45 2.92 8.05
C SER A 48 12.87 1.91 7.06
N ILE A 49 11.86 1.16 7.51
CA ILE A 49 10.98 0.40 6.63
C ILE A 49 9.61 1.06 6.70
N VAL A 50 9.07 1.42 5.54
CA VAL A 50 7.77 2.08 5.42
C VAL A 50 6.64 1.20 5.95
N ALA A 51 5.64 1.82 6.53
CA ALA A 51 4.37 1.14 6.80
C ALA A 51 3.59 0.93 5.51
N ILE A 52 2.76 -0.09 5.51
CA ILE A 52 1.83 -0.41 4.42
C ILE A 52 0.43 -0.35 4.97
N TRP A 53 -0.35 0.64 4.52
CA TRP A 53 -1.75 0.76 4.85
C TRP A 53 -2.59 0.46 3.61
N GLN A 54 -3.55 -0.44 3.75
CA GLN A 54 -4.34 -0.95 2.65
C GLN A 54 -5.81 -0.98 3.00
N TYR A 55 -6.62 -0.53 2.06
CA TYR A 55 -8.06 -0.38 2.21
C TYR A 55 -8.78 -1.00 1.03
N LYS A 56 -9.84 -1.72 1.33
CA LYS A 56 -10.84 -2.10 0.34
C LYS A 56 -11.95 -1.07 0.34
N ILE A 57 -12.22 -0.48 -0.80
CA ILE A 57 -13.27 0.52 -1.00
C ILE A 57 -14.32 -0.07 -1.94
N VAL A 58 -15.57 -0.01 -1.53
CA VAL A 58 -16.69 -0.64 -2.24
C VAL A 58 -17.73 0.42 -2.56
N PHE A 59 -18.23 0.40 -3.79
CA PHE A 59 -19.34 1.20 -4.28
C PHE A 59 -20.52 0.29 -4.60
N GLU A 60 -21.68 0.61 -4.03
CA GLU A 60 -22.96 -0.07 -4.28
C GLU A 60 -23.88 0.85 -5.04
N GLY A 61 -24.26 0.40 -6.23
CA GLY A 61 -25.20 1.06 -7.13
C GLY A 61 -26.39 0.17 -7.44
N VAL A 62 -26.89 0.24 -8.68
CA VAL A 62 -28.00 -0.62 -9.15
C VAL A 62 -27.67 -1.15 -10.56
N GLN A 63 -27.54 -2.46 -10.63
CA GLN A 63 -27.36 -3.15 -11.91
C GLN A 63 -28.57 -2.96 -12.82
N ASN A 64 -28.31 -2.64 -14.09
CA ASN A 64 -29.38 -2.47 -15.07
C ASN A 64 -28.85 -2.60 -16.51
N HIS A 65 -29.74 -2.66 -17.48
CA HIS A 65 -29.38 -2.76 -18.91
C HIS A 65 -28.70 -1.48 -19.42
N ALA A 66 -27.51 -1.60 -20.01
CA ALA A 66 -26.70 -0.44 -20.41
C ALA A 66 -27.32 0.37 -21.57
N GLY A 67 -28.05 -0.29 -22.50
CA GLY A 67 -28.63 0.36 -23.68
C GLY A 67 -29.96 1.06 -23.44
N THR A 68 -30.76 0.60 -22.49
CA THR A 68 -32.14 1.09 -22.27
C THR A 68 -32.31 1.91 -21.00
N THR A 69 -31.37 1.90 -20.07
CA THR A 69 -31.43 2.71 -18.86
C THR A 69 -30.95 4.12 -19.14
N ARG A 70 -31.83 5.12 -19.00
CA ARG A 70 -31.51 6.54 -19.20
C ARG A 70 -30.38 6.98 -18.25
N MET A 71 -29.47 7.84 -18.73
CA MET A 71 -28.32 8.34 -17.95
C MET A 71 -28.75 8.98 -16.61
N ALA A 72 -29.86 9.73 -16.61
CA ALA A 72 -30.34 10.48 -15.42
C ALA A 72 -30.76 9.60 -14.23
N ILE A 73 -31.05 8.32 -14.45
CA ILE A 73 -31.51 7.42 -13.38
C ILE A 73 -30.49 6.34 -13.01
N ARG A 74 -29.29 6.38 -13.65
CA ARG A 74 -28.25 5.37 -13.39
C ARG A 74 -27.64 5.53 -12.00
N LYS A 75 -27.48 4.39 -11.34
CA LYS A 75 -26.66 4.23 -10.13
C LYS A 75 -25.50 3.33 -10.48
N ASP A 76 -24.56 3.86 -11.26
CA ASP A 76 -23.43 3.12 -11.84
C ASP A 76 -22.26 3.12 -10.86
N ALA A 77 -22.01 1.95 -10.23
CA ALA A 77 -20.93 1.77 -9.28
C ALA A 77 -19.54 1.94 -9.92
N GLY A 78 -19.39 1.56 -11.20
CA GLY A 78 -18.15 1.72 -11.93
C GLY A 78 -17.79 3.19 -12.21
N VAL A 79 -18.80 4.03 -12.47
CA VAL A 79 -18.60 5.50 -12.60
C VAL A 79 -18.20 6.11 -11.25
N ALA A 80 -18.87 5.69 -10.17
CA ALA A 80 -18.55 6.19 -8.83
C ALA A 80 -17.11 5.83 -8.44
N LEU A 81 -16.69 4.58 -8.66
CA LEU A 81 -15.33 4.14 -8.38
C LEU A 81 -14.27 4.91 -9.20
N ARG A 82 -14.48 5.09 -10.49
CA ARG A 82 -13.53 5.84 -11.35
C ARG A 82 -13.37 7.30 -10.90
N ARG A 83 -14.47 7.95 -10.50
CA ARG A 83 -14.43 9.30 -9.94
C ARG A 83 -13.66 9.34 -8.63
N PHE A 84 -13.83 8.34 -7.78
CA PHE A 84 -13.09 8.23 -6.54
C PHE A 84 -11.60 8.06 -6.80
N CYS A 85 -11.18 7.18 -7.74
CA CYS A 85 -9.77 7.05 -8.13
C CYS A 85 -9.19 8.40 -8.57
N GLN A 86 -9.90 9.14 -9.41
CA GLN A 86 -9.46 10.48 -9.83
C GLN A 86 -9.27 11.42 -8.65
N ARG A 87 -10.21 11.43 -7.69
CA ARG A 87 -10.10 12.25 -6.48
C ARG A 87 -8.91 11.86 -5.60
N VAL A 88 -8.57 10.56 -5.52
CA VAL A 88 -7.36 10.11 -4.82
C VAL A 88 -6.12 10.71 -5.47
N GLU A 89 -6.00 10.61 -6.80
CA GLU A 89 -4.85 11.17 -7.54
C GLU A 89 -4.75 12.71 -7.43
N GLU A 90 -5.88 13.40 -7.28
CA GLU A 90 -5.89 14.85 -7.08
C GLU A 90 -5.52 15.26 -5.65
N ARG A 91 -6.00 14.54 -4.63
CA ARG A 91 -5.92 14.95 -3.23
C ARG A 91 -4.67 14.42 -2.50
N PHE A 92 -4.17 13.23 -2.87
CA PHE A 92 -3.02 12.64 -2.21
C PHE A 92 -1.74 13.48 -2.33
N PRO A 93 -1.42 14.09 -3.51
CA PRO A 93 -0.27 14.99 -3.63
C PRO A 93 -0.28 16.21 -2.70
N GLU A 94 -1.47 16.63 -2.23
CA GLU A 94 -1.61 17.79 -1.32
C GLU A 94 -1.22 17.44 0.13
N VAL A 95 -1.23 16.14 0.51
CA VAL A 95 -1.07 15.68 1.89
C VAL A 95 0.04 14.65 2.08
N CYS A 96 0.61 14.12 0.99
CA CYS A 96 1.69 13.15 1.01
C CYS A 96 3.01 13.74 1.49
N GLY A 97 3.92 12.87 1.93
CA GLY A 97 5.33 13.20 2.15
C GLY A 97 6.17 12.96 0.89
N GLU A 98 7.43 13.37 0.91
CA GLU A 98 8.37 13.20 -0.21
C GLU A 98 8.56 11.72 -0.61
N ARG A 99 8.46 10.82 0.37
CA ARG A 99 8.64 9.38 0.19
C ARG A 99 7.34 8.58 0.11
N SER A 100 6.20 9.26 0.16
CA SER A 100 4.92 8.59 0.06
C SER A 100 4.74 7.96 -1.32
N VAL A 101 4.25 6.75 -1.35
CA VAL A 101 3.81 6.09 -2.58
C VAL A 101 2.42 5.49 -2.37
N TRP A 102 1.61 5.47 -3.44
CA TRP A 102 0.30 4.84 -3.42
C TRP A 102 -0.01 4.13 -4.73
N THR A 103 -0.92 3.19 -4.65
CA THR A 103 -1.38 2.45 -5.82
C THR A 103 -2.79 1.92 -5.62
N VAL A 104 -3.54 1.89 -6.71
CA VAL A 104 -4.77 1.11 -6.85
C VAL A 104 -4.41 -0.16 -7.61
N GLY A 105 -4.01 -1.21 -6.86
CA GLY A 105 -3.47 -2.44 -7.42
C GLY A 105 -4.53 -3.41 -7.94
N GLN A 106 -5.80 -3.22 -7.56
CA GLN A 106 -6.90 -4.09 -7.97
C GLN A 106 -8.19 -3.29 -8.11
N ILE A 107 -8.91 -3.54 -9.19
CA ILE A 107 -10.28 -3.06 -9.41
C ILE A 107 -11.12 -4.22 -9.92
N SER A 108 -12.33 -4.36 -9.40
CA SER A 108 -13.33 -5.29 -9.92
C SER A 108 -14.70 -4.63 -10.05
N MET A 109 -15.50 -5.10 -11.00
CA MET A 109 -16.87 -4.63 -11.26
C MET A 109 -17.78 -5.82 -11.46
N GLU A 110 -18.96 -5.79 -10.84
CA GLU A 110 -19.97 -6.84 -10.96
C GLU A 110 -21.19 -6.32 -11.73
N PRO A 111 -21.65 -7.09 -12.72
CA PRO A 111 -21.28 -8.46 -13.07
C PRO A 111 -20.10 -8.57 -14.06
N GLY A 112 -19.44 -7.49 -14.45
CA GLY A 112 -18.32 -7.50 -15.41
C GLY A 112 -18.74 -7.74 -16.87
N ALA A 113 -20.01 -7.46 -17.21
CA ALA A 113 -20.55 -7.64 -18.55
C ALA A 113 -20.66 -6.29 -19.29
N PRO A 114 -20.20 -6.18 -20.57
CA PRO A 114 -20.16 -4.91 -21.31
C PRO A 114 -21.52 -4.22 -21.49
N SER A 115 -22.61 -4.97 -21.52
CA SER A 115 -23.97 -4.45 -21.74
C SER A 115 -24.79 -4.25 -20.46
N ILE A 116 -24.13 -4.34 -19.29
CA ILE A 116 -24.79 -4.18 -17.99
C ILE A 116 -24.10 -3.07 -17.19
N ILE A 117 -24.90 -2.17 -16.61
CA ILE A 117 -24.43 -1.16 -15.67
C ILE A 117 -23.96 -1.88 -14.40
N PRO A 118 -22.71 -1.67 -13.93
CA PRO A 118 -22.23 -2.30 -12.69
C PRO A 118 -23.09 -1.91 -11.48
N GLY A 119 -23.61 -2.91 -10.78
CA GLY A 119 -24.32 -2.73 -9.52
C GLY A 119 -23.37 -2.67 -8.33
N ARG A 120 -22.17 -3.21 -8.47
CA ARG A 120 -21.11 -3.17 -7.47
C ARG A 120 -19.76 -2.96 -8.14
N ALA A 121 -18.92 -2.16 -7.52
CA ALA A 121 -17.53 -2.01 -7.89
C ALA A 121 -16.67 -1.93 -6.62
N GLU A 122 -15.48 -2.53 -6.65
CA GLU A 122 -14.53 -2.45 -5.54
C GLU A 122 -13.12 -2.21 -6.02
N MET A 123 -12.31 -1.62 -5.17
CA MET A 123 -10.90 -1.40 -5.37
C MET A 123 -10.10 -1.67 -4.11
N ILE A 124 -8.82 -2.02 -4.30
CA ILE A 124 -7.81 -2.05 -3.25
C ILE A 124 -6.89 -0.86 -3.45
N LEU A 125 -6.96 0.07 -2.52
CA LEU A 125 -6.05 1.22 -2.40
C LEU A 125 -5.00 0.89 -1.35
N GLN A 126 -3.72 1.02 -1.71
CA GLN A 126 -2.60 0.89 -0.80
C GLN A 126 -1.75 2.16 -0.85
N PHE A 127 -1.29 2.63 0.30
CA PHE A 127 -0.28 3.68 0.40
C PHE A 127 0.77 3.33 1.45
N ARG A 128 1.93 3.93 1.33
CA ARG A 128 3.10 3.65 2.17
C ARG A 128 3.81 4.94 2.50
N ASP A 129 4.30 5.03 3.74
CA ASP A 129 5.18 6.07 4.23
C ASP A 129 5.91 5.58 5.47
N ASP A 130 7.01 6.22 5.85
CA ASP A 130 7.71 5.96 7.11
C ASP A 130 7.35 6.97 8.22
N ASP A 131 6.59 8.01 7.89
CA ASP A 131 6.05 8.97 8.85
C ASP A 131 4.59 8.67 9.21
N MET A 132 4.35 8.43 10.50
CA MET A 132 3.01 8.15 11.02
C MET A 132 2.01 9.29 10.83
N GLU A 133 2.46 10.54 10.90
CA GLU A 133 1.56 11.70 10.73
C GLU A 133 1.11 11.80 9.27
N THR A 134 2.00 11.53 8.33
CA THR A 134 1.69 11.47 6.90
C THR A 134 0.68 10.34 6.60
N LEU A 135 0.88 9.14 7.17
CA LEU A 135 -0.07 8.03 7.03
C LEU A 135 -1.46 8.39 7.56
N LEU A 136 -1.53 9.07 8.70
CA LEU A 136 -2.81 9.51 9.27
C LEU A 136 -3.49 10.59 8.40
N ARG A 137 -2.73 11.51 7.79
CA ARG A 137 -3.29 12.50 6.85
C ARG A 137 -3.85 11.82 5.58
N LEU A 138 -3.12 10.85 5.03
CA LEU A 138 -3.58 10.07 3.87
C LEU A 138 -4.87 9.29 4.20
N GLU A 139 -4.93 8.64 5.37
CA GLU A 139 -6.15 7.96 5.84
C GLU A 139 -7.31 8.92 6.03
N ALA A 140 -7.08 10.08 6.64
CA ALA A 140 -8.12 11.11 6.82
C ALA A 140 -8.67 11.55 5.46
N THR A 141 -7.81 11.73 4.45
CA THR A 141 -8.21 12.05 3.08
C THR A 141 -9.06 10.94 2.46
N VAL A 142 -8.73 9.66 2.65
CA VAL A 142 -9.60 8.54 2.20
C VAL A 142 -10.98 8.65 2.84
N ARG A 143 -11.05 8.93 4.14
CA ARG A 143 -12.30 9.06 4.89
C ARG A 143 -13.15 10.22 4.37
N GLU A 144 -12.54 11.37 4.10
CA GLU A 144 -13.20 12.54 3.51
C GLU A 144 -13.74 12.19 2.11
N LEU A 145 -12.94 11.57 1.26
CA LEU A 145 -13.35 11.20 -0.10
C LEU A 145 -14.52 10.21 -0.10
N VAL A 146 -14.55 9.26 0.83
CA VAL A 146 -15.71 8.36 1.00
C VAL A 146 -16.95 9.14 1.43
N ALA A 147 -16.81 10.11 2.33
CA ALA A 147 -17.92 10.97 2.72
C ALA A 147 -18.41 11.85 1.57
N GLU A 148 -17.50 12.47 0.80
CA GLU A 148 -17.82 13.24 -0.42
C GLU A 148 -18.55 12.37 -1.46
N ALA A 149 -18.08 11.15 -1.71
CA ALA A 149 -18.74 10.22 -2.63
C ALA A 149 -20.16 9.86 -2.19
N ASN A 150 -20.38 9.66 -0.90
CA ASN A 150 -21.70 9.41 -0.34
C ASN A 150 -22.64 10.63 -0.43
N ALA A 151 -22.11 11.84 -0.23
CA ALA A 151 -22.87 13.07 -0.36
C ALA A 151 -23.25 13.38 -1.82
N ALA A 152 -22.33 13.09 -2.76
CA ALA A 152 -22.58 13.30 -4.19
C ALA A 152 -23.57 12.29 -4.79
N GLY A 153 -23.74 11.10 -4.16
CA GLY A 153 -24.59 10.02 -4.68
C GLY A 153 -24.33 9.71 -6.16
N PRO A 154 -25.16 8.92 -6.82
CA PRO A 154 -26.28 8.09 -6.34
C PRO A 154 -25.88 6.72 -5.80
N CYS A 155 -24.58 6.37 -5.76
CA CYS A 155 -24.06 5.14 -5.22
C CYS A 155 -23.62 5.30 -3.77
N LYS A 156 -23.68 4.22 -2.99
CA LYS A 156 -23.19 4.19 -1.62
C LYS A 156 -21.74 3.72 -1.60
N ALA A 157 -20.86 4.49 -0.97
CA ALA A 157 -19.46 4.13 -0.74
C ALA A 157 -19.26 3.62 0.70
N SER A 158 -18.45 2.58 0.82
CA SER A 158 -17.94 2.06 2.10
C SER A 158 -16.48 1.70 1.98
N TRP A 159 -15.76 1.61 3.10
CA TRP A 159 -14.37 1.23 3.15
C TRP A 159 -14.07 0.31 4.33
N GLU A 160 -13.05 -0.51 4.18
CA GLU A 160 -12.59 -1.48 5.18
C GLU A 160 -11.07 -1.49 5.19
N THR A 161 -10.46 -1.43 6.38
CA THR A 161 -9.03 -1.61 6.55
C THR A 161 -8.67 -3.08 6.39
N THR A 162 -7.80 -3.39 5.43
CA THR A 162 -7.33 -4.77 5.20
C THR A 162 -5.89 -5.00 5.67
N ASN A 163 -5.08 -3.94 5.75
CA ASN A 163 -3.76 -3.95 6.37
C ASN A 163 -3.44 -2.57 6.95
N GLN A 164 -2.84 -2.56 8.14
CA GLN A 164 -2.37 -1.34 8.79
C GLN A 164 -1.28 -1.69 9.80
N ASN A 165 -0.02 -1.54 9.39
CA ASN A 165 1.14 -1.76 10.25
C ASN A 165 1.82 -0.42 10.61
N LYS A 166 2.84 -0.49 11.44
CA LYS A 166 3.67 0.68 11.81
C LYS A 166 4.96 0.67 11.02
N PRO A 167 5.53 1.85 10.70
CA PRO A 167 6.90 1.94 10.20
C PRO A 167 7.88 1.33 11.21
N ALA A 168 8.98 0.78 10.71
CA ALA A 168 10.06 0.29 11.55
C ALA A 168 11.30 1.17 11.36
N LEU A 169 11.73 1.84 12.43
CA LEU A 169 12.99 2.59 12.43
C LEU A 169 14.14 1.64 12.73
N MET A 170 15.24 1.80 12.00
CA MET A 170 16.45 1.01 12.21
C MET A 170 17.24 1.53 13.41
N ASP A 171 17.93 0.62 14.10
CA ASP A 171 18.77 0.98 15.23
C ASP A 171 19.92 1.92 14.83
N GLN A 172 20.04 3.05 15.53
CA GLN A 172 21.01 4.12 15.21
C GLN A 172 22.46 3.65 15.30
N SER A 173 22.78 2.76 16.24
CA SER A 173 24.16 2.28 16.44
C SER A 173 24.57 1.34 15.31
N ILE A 174 23.65 0.49 14.87
CA ILE A 174 23.84 -0.41 13.72
C ILE A 174 23.97 0.40 12.43
N GLN A 175 23.10 1.40 12.20
CA GLN A 175 23.21 2.29 11.05
C GLN A 175 24.59 2.98 11.00
N SER A 176 25.08 3.51 12.13
CA SER A 176 26.37 4.17 12.19
C SER A 176 27.55 3.24 11.87
N ALA A 177 27.48 1.99 12.32
CA ALA A 177 28.47 0.97 12.00
C ALA A 177 28.48 0.59 10.53
N LEU A 178 27.28 0.44 9.91
CA LEU A 178 27.12 0.15 8.48
C LEU A 178 27.61 1.32 7.63
N ASP A 179 27.33 2.55 8.00
CA ASP A 179 27.75 3.77 7.32
C ASP A 179 29.28 3.89 7.30
N ALA A 180 29.91 3.65 8.47
CA ALA A 180 31.37 3.61 8.55
C ALA A 180 31.98 2.52 7.68
N GLY A 181 31.36 1.34 7.60
CA GLY A 181 31.74 0.27 6.69
C GLY A 181 31.59 0.67 5.22
N GLY A 182 30.47 1.29 4.86
CA GLY A 182 30.18 1.81 3.52
C GLY A 182 31.23 2.83 3.07
N ALA A 183 31.67 3.70 3.94
CA ALA A 183 32.72 4.67 3.65
C ALA A 183 34.06 4.01 3.29
N VAL A 184 34.33 2.83 3.83
CA VAL A 184 35.57 2.07 3.56
C VAL A 184 35.46 1.28 2.26
N TYR A 185 34.36 0.54 2.06
CA TYR A 185 34.21 -0.41 0.93
C TYR A 185 33.61 0.22 -0.34
N ALA A 186 32.90 1.32 -0.22
CA ALA A 186 32.32 2.05 -1.36
C ALA A 186 32.49 3.57 -1.13
N PRO A 187 33.75 4.10 -1.12
CA PRO A 187 34.00 5.51 -0.82
C PRO A 187 33.34 6.40 -1.88
N GLY A 188 32.49 7.33 -1.41
CA GLY A 188 31.70 8.21 -2.27
C GLY A 188 30.56 7.53 -3.07
N LYS A 189 30.31 6.25 -2.81
CA LYS A 189 29.26 5.45 -3.48
C LYS A 189 28.30 4.79 -2.49
N HIS A 190 28.17 5.35 -1.30
CA HIS A 190 27.20 4.93 -0.30
C HIS A 190 26.37 6.11 0.21
N ALA A 191 25.16 5.83 0.68
CA ALA A 191 24.25 6.81 1.28
C ALA A 191 23.46 6.20 2.46
N ARG A 192 22.84 7.07 3.23
CA ARG A 192 21.80 6.77 4.23
C ARG A 192 20.44 7.17 3.70
#